data_d84bfdcbf01b5a406730a2a24bce2d2b
#
_entry.id   d84bfdcbf01b5a406730a2a24bce2d2b
#
_cell.length_a   1.000
_cell.length_b   1.000
_cell.length_c   1.000
_cell.angle_alpha   90.00
_cell.angle_beta   90.00
_cell.angle_gamma   90.00
#
_symmetry.space_group_name_H-M   'P 1'
#
loop_
_entity.id
_entity.type
_entity.pdbx_description
1 polymer ?
#
loop_
_entity_poly.entity_id
_entity_poly.type
_entity_poly.pdbx_seq_one_letter_code
_entity_poly.pdbx_strand_id
1 'polypeptide(L)'
;MSPMTMTEDLFTQPHLADRHRAQTDPILQLENINVSFDGFKALTNLSLNIGVGELRCVIGPNGAGKTTLMDVITGKTKPQSGRVYYDQRTDLTKLDPVRIAQSGIGRKFQKPTVFEALTVFENLEIAQKTNKSVWACLRAKMNSEQRDRIDEMLGTLRLAAERHRPAGLLSHGQKQFLEIGMLLVQEPHL
;
A
#
# COMPACT_ATOMS: atom_id res chain seq x y z
N MET A 1 -8.87 -52.36 20.21
CA MET A 1 -8.05 -51.54 19.27
C MET A 1 -9.03 -50.63 18.53
N SER A 2 -9.25 -49.44 19.05
CA SER A 2 -10.10 -48.41 18.41
C SER A 2 -9.22 -47.45 17.62
N PRO A 3 -9.63 -47.03 16.41
CA PRO A 3 -8.87 -46.07 15.64
C PRO A 3 -9.02 -44.66 16.23
N MET A 4 -7.88 -44.05 16.52
CA MET A 4 -7.73 -42.63 16.92
C MET A 4 -8.17 -41.75 15.74
N THR A 5 -9.24 -41.01 15.91
CA THR A 5 -9.67 -39.95 15.01
C THR A 5 -8.79 -38.69 15.24
N MET A 6 -7.90 -38.46 14.29
CA MET A 6 -6.93 -37.35 14.29
C MET A 6 -7.46 -36.18 13.46
N THR A 7 -8.56 -35.53 13.84
CA THR A 7 -9.13 -34.42 13.06
C THR A 7 -9.78 -33.27 13.85
N GLU A 8 -9.68 -33.24 15.20
CA GLU A 8 -10.38 -32.19 15.96
C GLU A 8 -9.49 -31.09 16.57
N ASP A 9 -8.15 -31.21 16.52
CA ASP A 9 -7.27 -30.27 17.26
C ASP A 9 -6.69 -29.12 16.43
N LEU A 10 -7.05 -28.98 15.14
CA LEU A 10 -6.48 -27.93 14.27
C LEU A 10 -7.28 -26.61 14.27
N PHE A 11 -8.48 -26.58 14.86
CA PHE A 11 -9.33 -25.39 14.86
C PHE A 11 -9.63 -24.78 16.23
N THR A 12 -9.13 -25.35 17.29
CA THR A 12 -9.26 -24.85 18.67
C THR A 12 -7.94 -24.27 19.21
N GLN A 13 -7.36 -23.30 18.53
CA GLN A 13 -6.34 -22.47 19.13
C GLN A 13 -6.98 -21.17 19.67
N PRO A 14 -7.06 -21.00 21.00
CA PRO A 14 -7.64 -19.78 21.60
C PRO A 14 -6.85 -18.50 21.31
N HIS A 15 -5.67 -18.62 20.74
CA HIS A 15 -4.77 -17.49 20.45
C HIS A 15 -5.19 -16.58 19.28
N LEU A 16 -6.11 -16.99 18.43
CA LEU A 16 -6.57 -16.14 17.32
C LEU A 16 -7.76 -15.26 17.72
N ALA A 17 -8.59 -15.71 18.65
CA ALA A 17 -9.75 -14.94 19.10
C ALA A 17 -9.41 -13.80 20.05
N ASP A 18 -8.34 -13.92 20.85
CA ASP A 18 -7.92 -12.86 21.81
C ASP A 18 -7.09 -11.75 21.16
N ARG A 19 -6.47 -11.98 19.99
CA ARG A 19 -5.79 -10.92 19.21
C ARG A 19 -6.76 -9.92 18.59
N HIS A 20 -8.04 -10.24 18.45
CA HIS A 20 -9.06 -9.33 17.94
C HIS A 20 -9.64 -8.38 18.98
N ARG A 21 -9.26 -8.51 20.25
CA ARG A 21 -9.76 -7.66 21.35
C ARG A 21 -8.76 -6.66 21.93
N ALA A 22 -7.56 -6.57 21.43
CA ALA A 22 -6.78 -5.37 21.63
C ALA A 22 -7.44 -4.29 20.77
N GLN A 23 -8.25 -3.46 21.38
CA GLN A 23 -8.88 -2.29 20.83
C GLN A 23 -7.79 -1.26 20.55
N THR A 24 -6.89 -1.59 19.60
CA THR A 24 -5.97 -0.61 19.03
C THR A 24 -6.83 0.27 18.15
N ASP A 25 -6.80 1.55 18.44
CA ASP A 25 -7.44 2.58 17.66
C ASP A 25 -7.18 2.35 16.17
N PRO A 26 -8.21 2.41 15.31
CA PRO A 26 -8.05 2.08 13.89
C PRO A 26 -7.10 3.07 13.22
N ILE A 27 -6.14 2.54 12.44
CA ILE A 27 -5.28 3.38 11.59
C ILE A 27 -6.07 3.96 10.42
N LEU A 28 -7.09 3.24 9.95
CA LEU A 28 -7.99 3.67 8.88
C LEU A 28 -9.44 3.39 9.26
N GLN A 29 -10.29 4.41 9.15
CA GLN A 29 -11.71 4.32 9.45
C GLN A 29 -12.52 4.93 8.30
N LEU A 30 -13.41 4.15 7.74
CA LEU A 30 -14.38 4.59 6.74
C LEU A 30 -15.77 4.59 7.38
N GLU A 31 -16.52 5.66 7.17
CA GLU A 31 -17.86 5.85 7.73
C GLU A 31 -18.88 6.17 6.65
N ASN A 32 -19.85 5.29 6.45
CA ASN A 32 -21.02 5.48 5.60
C ASN A 32 -20.68 5.95 4.17
N ILE A 33 -19.62 5.37 3.59
CA ILE A 33 -19.11 5.73 2.26
C ILE A 33 -20.12 5.34 1.18
N ASN A 34 -20.52 6.33 0.37
CA ASN A 34 -21.34 6.14 -0.80
C ASN A 34 -20.61 6.67 -2.03
N VAL A 35 -20.52 5.83 -3.08
CA VAL A 35 -19.96 6.18 -4.38
C VAL A 35 -20.86 5.66 -5.49
N SER A 36 -21.21 6.54 -6.42
CA SER A 36 -21.98 6.20 -7.60
C SER A 36 -21.32 6.81 -8.85
N PHE A 37 -21.33 6.06 -9.95
CA PHE A 37 -20.86 6.48 -11.28
C PHE A 37 -22.01 6.34 -12.25
N ASP A 38 -22.44 7.42 -12.87
CA ASP A 38 -23.51 7.46 -13.90
C ASP A 38 -24.77 6.66 -13.50
N GLY A 39 -25.15 6.77 -12.21
CA GLY A 39 -26.31 6.05 -11.67
C GLY A 39 -26.02 4.64 -11.14
N PHE A 40 -24.84 4.07 -11.43
CA PHE A 40 -24.41 2.79 -10.87
C PHE A 40 -23.81 2.99 -9.47
N LYS A 41 -24.41 2.38 -8.46
CA LYS A 41 -23.92 2.43 -7.06
C LYS A 41 -22.76 1.46 -6.89
N ALA A 42 -21.53 1.98 -6.85
CA ALA A 42 -20.33 1.18 -6.66
C ALA A 42 -20.06 0.85 -5.18
N LEU A 43 -20.34 1.80 -4.27
CA LEU A 43 -20.31 1.58 -2.83
C LEU A 43 -21.59 2.16 -2.21
N THR A 44 -22.20 1.41 -1.29
CA THR A 44 -23.42 1.82 -0.63
C THR A 44 -23.27 1.63 0.87
N ASN A 45 -23.27 2.74 1.61
CA ASN A 45 -23.20 2.79 3.07
C ASN A 45 -22.07 1.94 3.66
N LEU A 46 -20.89 1.94 2.99
CA LEU A 46 -19.76 1.14 3.41
C LEU A 46 -19.09 1.76 4.64
N SER A 47 -18.97 0.96 5.70
CA SER A 47 -18.17 1.30 6.87
C SER A 47 -17.14 0.20 7.12
N LEU A 48 -15.89 0.59 7.42
CA LEU A 48 -14.77 -0.32 7.59
C LEU A 48 -13.74 0.30 8.53
N ASN A 49 -13.22 -0.51 9.46
CA ASN A 49 -12.10 -0.13 10.32
C ASN A 49 -10.94 -1.09 10.09
N ILE A 50 -9.73 -0.56 10.02
CA ILE A 50 -8.48 -1.32 9.91
C ILE A 50 -7.58 -0.91 11.06
N GLY A 51 -7.15 -1.88 11.87
CA GLY A 51 -6.24 -1.67 13.01
C GLY A 51 -4.78 -1.49 12.58
N VAL A 52 -3.96 -0.95 13.47
CA VAL A 52 -2.50 -0.88 13.27
C VAL A 52 -1.92 -2.28 13.16
N GLY A 53 -1.10 -2.54 12.12
CA GLY A 53 -0.49 -3.85 11.88
C GLY A 53 -1.48 -4.92 11.38
N GLU A 54 -2.72 -4.55 11.08
CA GLU A 54 -3.70 -5.49 10.56
C GLU A 54 -3.49 -5.76 9.07
N LEU A 55 -3.52 -7.03 8.68
CA LEU A 55 -3.62 -7.47 7.29
C LEU A 55 -5.09 -7.73 6.93
N ARG A 56 -5.69 -6.90 6.09
CA ARG A 56 -7.07 -7.04 5.66
C ARG A 56 -7.16 -7.47 4.19
N CYS A 57 -7.82 -8.60 3.93
CA CYS A 57 -8.11 -9.06 2.58
C CYS A 57 -9.51 -8.64 2.15
N VAL A 58 -9.61 -8.00 0.97
CA VAL A 58 -10.89 -7.61 0.35
C VAL A 58 -11.13 -8.50 -0.88
N ILE A 59 -12.09 -9.40 -0.77
CA ILE A 59 -12.44 -10.37 -1.83
C ILE A 59 -13.86 -10.12 -2.34
N GLY A 60 -14.11 -10.50 -3.58
CA GLY A 60 -15.41 -10.36 -4.22
C GLY A 60 -15.31 -10.41 -5.74
N PRO A 61 -16.43 -10.54 -6.47
CA PRO A 61 -16.46 -10.59 -7.93
C PRO A 61 -15.97 -9.28 -8.57
N ASN A 62 -15.77 -9.29 -9.88
CA ASN A 62 -15.49 -8.07 -10.64
C ASN A 62 -16.72 -7.15 -10.58
N GLY A 63 -16.48 -5.85 -10.44
CA GLY A 63 -17.57 -4.88 -10.25
C GLY A 63 -18.07 -4.70 -8.81
N ALA A 64 -17.61 -5.51 -7.83
CA ALA A 64 -18.03 -5.42 -6.42
C ALA A 64 -17.49 -4.18 -5.67
N GLY A 65 -16.91 -3.19 -6.34
CA GLY A 65 -16.46 -1.94 -5.71
C GLY A 65 -15.07 -2.02 -5.05
N LYS A 66 -14.33 -3.14 -5.14
CA LYS A 66 -12.99 -3.27 -4.51
C LYS A 66 -12.01 -2.19 -4.94
N THR A 67 -11.91 -1.93 -6.24
CA THR A 67 -11.04 -0.88 -6.78
C THR A 67 -11.53 0.50 -6.35
N THR A 68 -12.86 0.72 -6.36
CA THR A 68 -13.47 1.97 -5.91
C THR A 68 -13.16 2.26 -4.44
N LEU A 69 -13.17 1.22 -3.58
CA LEU A 69 -12.76 1.36 -2.19
C LEU A 69 -11.31 1.86 -2.08
N MET A 70 -10.38 1.25 -2.81
CA MET A 70 -8.98 1.68 -2.83
C MET A 70 -8.83 3.10 -3.44
N ASP A 71 -9.62 3.42 -4.47
CA ASP A 71 -9.62 4.75 -5.10
C ASP A 71 -10.14 5.82 -4.13
N VAL A 72 -11.09 5.50 -3.24
CA VAL A 72 -11.58 6.40 -2.19
C VAL A 72 -10.50 6.63 -1.13
N ILE A 73 -9.87 5.57 -0.63
CA ILE A 73 -8.81 5.66 0.39
C ILE A 73 -7.63 6.52 -0.11
N THR A 74 -7.26 6.36 -1.38
CA THR A 74 -6.13 7.10 -1.99
C THR A 74 -6.53 8.46 -2.58
N GLY A 75 -7.79 8.89 -2.41
CA GLY A 75 -8.29 10.19 -2.87
C GLY A 75 -8.49 10.34 -4.37
N LYS A 76 -8.28 9.27 -5.15
CA LYS A 76 -8.51 9.25 -6.60
C LYS A 76 -10.00 9.40 -6.94
N THR A 77 -10.88 8.86 -6.08
CA THR A 77 -12.33 9.03 -6.17
C THR A 77 -12.84 9.71 -4.91
N LYS A 78 -13.58 10.78 -5.04
CA LYS A 78 -14.25 11.43 -3.90
C LYS A 78 -15.61 10.77 -3.67
N PRO A 79 -15.93 10.35 -2.43
CA PRO A 79 -17.26 9.83 -2.12
C PRO A 79 -18.30 10.95 -2.18
N GLN A 80 -19.55 10.61 -2.55
CA GLN A 80 -20.68 11.54 -2.49
C GLN A 80 -21.11 11.84 -1.06
N SER A 81 -20.96 10.85 -0.16
CA SER A 81 -21.19 11.01 1.27
C SER A 81 -20.33 10.03 2.06
N GLY A 82 -20.20 10.29 3.35
CA GLY A 82 -19.33 9.57 4.26
C GLY A 82 -17.98 10.23 4.42
N ARG A 83 -17.15 9.67 5.29
CA ARG A 83 -15.80 10.19 5.59
C ARG A 83 -14.80 9.08 5.72
N VAL A 84 -13.54 9.40 5.45
CA VAL A 84 -12.40 8.49 5.62
C VAL A 84 -11.41 9.18 6.55
N TYR A 85 -11.16 8.56 7.70
CA TYR A 85 -10.19 9.05 8.68
C TYR A 85 -8.94 8.16 8.66
N TYR A 86 -7.79 8.80 8.67
CA TYR A 86 -6.49 8.19 8.85
C TYR A 86 -5.89 8.66 10.16
N ASP A 87 -5.34 7.72 10.94
CA ASP A 87 -4.79 7.99 12.26
C ASP A 87 -5.76 8.83 13.13
N GLN A 88 -7.09 8.54 13.02
CA GLN A 88 -8.20 9.17 13.75
C GLN A 88 -8.31 10.70 13.63
N ARG A 89 -7.34 11.37 13.05
CA ARG A 89 -7.20 12.83 13.01
C ARG A 89 -7.35 13.43 11.62
N THR A 90 -6.90 12.68 10.61
CA THR A 90 -6.79 13.20 9.25
C THR A 90 -7.97 12.75 8.41
N ASP A 91 -8.85 13.66 8.04
CA ASP A 91 -9.96 13.40 7.11
C ASP A 91 -9.43 13.38 5.67
N LEU A 92 -9.22 12.18 5.12
CA LEU A 92 -8.68 11.96 3.78
C LEU A 92 -9.62 12.48 2.68
N THR A 93 -10.93 12.61 2.95
CA THR A 93 -11.88 13.10 1.95
C THR A 93 -11.63 14.55 1.57
N LYS A 94 -10.93 15.31 2.43
CA LYS A 94 -10.56 16.71 2.24
C LYS A 94 -9.20 16.92 1.59
N LEU A 95 -8.40 15.85 1.48
CA LEU A 95 -7.05 15.90 0.95
C LEU A 95 -7.04 15.55 -0.54
N ASP A 96 -6.02 16.04 -1.24
CA ASP A 96 -5.67 15.57 -2.57
C ASP A 96 -4.81 14.29 -2.51
N PRO A 97 -4.72 13.51 -3.61
CA PRO A 97 -3.95 12.25 -3.62
C PRO A 97 -2.48 12.40 -3.24
N VAL A 98 -1.87 13.55 -3.54
CA VAL A 98 -0.45 13.81 -3.22
C VAL A 98 -0.26 13.91 -1.71
N ARG A 99 -1.11 14.68 -1.04
CA ARG A 99 -1.09 14.81 0.43
C ARG A 99 -1.40 13.49 1.13
N ILE A 100 -2.32 12.69 0.57
CA ILE A 100 -2.63 11.36 1.10
C ILE A 100 -1.39 10.45 1.00
N ALA A 101 -0.72 10.42 -0.13
CA ALA A 101 0.52 9.65 -0.28
C ALA A 101 1.63 10.15 0.66
N GLN A 102 1.76 11.47 0.83
CA GLN A 102 2.73 12.08 1.76
C GLN A 102 2.44 11.76 3.24
N SER A 103 1.19 11.45 3.59
CA SER A 103 0.84 11.02 4.96
C SER A 103 1.24 9.57 5.27
N GLY A 104 1.81 8.84 4.30
CA GLY A 104 2.30 7.48 4.49
C GLY A 104 1.34 6.39 4.01
N ILE A 105 0.38 6.74 3.16
CA ILE A 105 -0.53 5.77 2.53
C ILE A 105 0.04 5.40 1.16
N GLY A 106 0.55 4.17 1.04
CA GLY A 106 1.09 3.62 -0.20
C GLY A 106 0.05 2.80 -0.96
N ARG A 107 0.16 2.77 -2.30
CA ARG A 107 -0.69 1.93 -3.13
C ARG A 107 0.09 1.32 -4.29
N LYS A 108 0.02 -0.01 -4.41
CA LYS A 108 0.48 -0.71 -5.60
C LYS A 108 -0.64 -0.74 -6.66
N PHE A 109 -0.33 -0.32 -7.88
CA PHE A 109 -1.26 -0.39 -9.00
C PHE A 109 -1.20 -1.76 -9.70
N GLN A 110 -2.21 -2.08 -10.51
CA GLN A 110 -2.28 -3.36 -11.23
C GLN A 110 -1.22 -3.46 -12.33
N LYS A 111 -0.94 -2.36 -13.02
CA LYS A 111 0.14 -2.27 -14.00
C LYS A 111 1.38 -1.69 -13.34
N PRO A 112 2.58 -2.27 -13.57
CA PRO A 112 3.80 -1.70 -13.04
C PRO A 112 4.00 -0.27 -13.53
N THR A 113 4.31 0.64 -12.60
CA THR A 113 4.52 2.08 -12.83
C THR A 113 5.98 2.45 -12.64
N VAL A 114 6.89 1.69 -13.27
CA VAL A 114 8.32 1.96 -13.24
C VAL A 114 8.73 2.95 -14.32
N PHE A 115 9.77 3.73 -14.07
CA PHE A 115 10.38 4.62 -15.07
C PHE A 115 11.30 3.80 -15.95
N GLU A 116 10.79 3.37 -17.12
CA GLU A 116 11.45 2.40 -18.00
C GLU A 116 12.81 2.86 -18.53
N ALA A 117 13.00 4.16 -18.74
CA ALA A 117 14.25 4.74 -19.23
C ALA A 117 15.34 4.82 -18.14
N LEU A 118 14.96 4.73 -16.87
CA LEU A 118 15.87 4.79 -15.74
C LEU A 118 16.33 3.38 -15.34
N THR A 119 17.48 3.29 -14.71
CA THR A 119 17.96 2.04 -14.13
C THR A 119 17.12 1.61 -12.94
N VAL A 120 17.26 0.35 -12.54
CA VAL A 120 16.62 -0.18 -11.33
C VAL A 120 16.99 0.65 -10.09
N PHE A 121 18.26 1.00 -9.97
CA PHE A 121 18.75 1.83 -8.87
C PHE A 121 18.11 3.23 -8.88
N GLU A 122 18.09 3.91 -10.02
CA GLU A 122 17.51 5.26 -10.15
C GLU A 122 16.00 5.26 -9.88
N ASN A 123 15.27 4.20 -10.23
CA ASN A 123 13.86 4.06 -9.86
C ASN A 123 13.66 4.05 -8.33
N LEU A 124 14.49 3.31 -7.59
CA LEU A 124 14.44 3.28 -6.13
C LEU A 124 14.89 4.62 -5.53
N GLU A 125 15.92 5.26 -6.11
CA GLU A 125 16.41 6.57 -5.69
C GLU A 125 15.32 7.65 -5.76
N ILE A 126 14.62 7.75 -6.89
CA ILE A 126 13.51 8.72 -7.07
C ILE A 126 12.35 8.44 -6.13
N ALA A 127 12.13 7.16 -5.80
CA ALA A 127 11.04 6.75 -4.91
C ALA A 127 11.32 7.10 -3.43
N GLN A 128 12.58 7.28 -3.03
CA GLN A 128 12.91 7.61 -1.64
C GLN A 128 12.19 8.86 -1.13
N LYS A 129 11.88 8.86 0.16
CA LYS A 129 11.29 9.99 0.88
C LYS A 129 12.38 11.06 1.12
N THR A 130 12.58 11.91 0.15
CA THR A 130 13.55 13.00 0.23
C THR A 130 12.86 14.36 0.11
N ASN A 131 13.53 15.41 0.57
CA ASN A 131 13.04 16.77 0.35
C ASN A 131 13.15 17.12 -1.15
N LYS A 132 12.00 17.04 -1.85
CA LYS A 132 11.86 17.29 -3.30
C LYS A 132 11.78 18.79 -3.64
N SER A 133 12.28 19.68 -2.77
CA SER A 133 12.46 21.10 -3.11
C SER A 133 13.45 21.23 -4.27
N VAL A 134 13.17 22.13 -5.23
CA VAL A 134 14.02 22.36 -6.42
C VAL A 134 15.47 22.63 -6.02
N TRP A 135 15.70 23.42 -4.96
CA TRP A 135 17.03 23.72 -4.43
C TRP A 135 17.70 22.52 -3.75
N ALA A 136 16.91 21.65 -3.10
CA ALA A 136 17.41 20.42 -2.52
C ALA A 136 17.81 19.43 -3.63
N CYS A 137 17.01 19.29 -4.69
CA CYS A 137 17.30 18.41 -5.84
C CYS A 137 18.57 18.86 -6.60
N LEU A 138 18.78 20.16 -6.79
CA LEU A 138 20.00 20.70 -7.46
C LEU A 138 21.29 20.50 -6.64
N ARG A 139 21.20 20.33 -5.33
CA ARG A 139 22.32 20.09 -4.41
C ARG A 139 22.37 18.69 -3.84
N ALA A 140 21.39 17.85 -4.15
CA ALA A 140 21.29 16.51 -3.59
C ALA A 140 22.44 15.63 -4.09
N LYS A 141 23.46 15.46 -3.23
CA LYS A 141 24.31 14.27 -3.28
C LYS A 141 23.64 13.24 -2.38
N MET A 142 23.40 12.05 -2.93
CA MET A 142 22.91 10.92 -2.15
C MET A 142 23.87 10.66 -0.99
N ASN A 143 23.33 10.60 0.20
CA ASN A 143 24.05 10.22 1.41
C ASN A 143 24.41 8.72 1.34
N SER A 144 25.48 8.29 2.00
CA SER A 144 25.88 6.88 2.09
C SER A 144 24.74 6.01 2.64
N GLU A 145 24.06 6.45 3.69
CA GLU A 145 22.93 5.77 4.31
C GLU A 145 21.76 5.53 3.34
N GLN A 146 21.44 6.51 2.49
CA GLN A 146 20.40 6.36 1.48
C GLN A 146 20.78 5.32 0.41
N ARG A 147 22.06 5.28 0.05
CA ARG A 147 22.59 4.28 -0.88
C ARG A 147 22.54 2.88 -0.29
N ASP A 148 22.96 2.74 0.97
CA ASP A 148 22.96 1.46 1.68
C ASP A 148 21.55 0.91 1.80
N ARG A 149 20.54 1.74 2.08
CA ARG A 149 19.13 1.33 2.08
C ARG A 149 18.64 0.83 0.72
N ILE A 150 19.05 1.48 -0.38
CA ILE A 150 18.71 0.98 -1.73
C ILE A 150 19.39 -0.35 -1.98
N ASP A 151 20.64 -0.52 -1.56
CA ASP A 151 21.39 -1.77 -1.77
C ASP A 151 20.80 -2.92 -0.97
N GLU A 152 20.37 -2.67 0.26
CA GLU A 152 19.62 -3.63 1.07
C GLU A 152 18.28 -4.00 0.42
N MET A 153 17.54 -2.99 -0.08
CA MET A 153 16.30 -3.21 -0.79
C MET A 153 16.51 -4.05 -2.06
N LEU A 154 17.53 -3.75 -2.85
CA LEU A 154 17.89 -4.54 -4.04
C LEU A 154 18.20 -5.99 -3.70
N GLY A 155 18.85 -6.24 -2.58
CA GLY A 155 19.09 -7.59 -2.05
C GLY A 155 17.78 -8.29 -1.71
N THR A 156 16.90 -7.63 -0.98
CA THR A 156 15.56 -8.13 -0.58
C THR A 156 14.69 -8.49 -1.78
N LEU A 157 14.71 -7.65 -2.81
CA LEU A 157 13.95 -7.84 -4.07
C LEU A 157 14.60 -8.85 -5.01
N ARG A 158 15.80 -9.34 -4.72
CA ARG A 158 16.64 -10.16 -5.61
C ARG A 158 16.93 -9.50 -6.96
N LEU A 159 17.09 -8.18 -6.95
CA LEU A 159 17.40 -7.35 -8.13
C LEU A 159 18.82 -6.76 -8.10
N ALA A 160 19.68 -7.17 -7.18
CA ALA A 160 21.03 -6.63 -7.02
C ALA A 160 21.87 -6.75 -8.32
N ALA A 161 21.75 -7.87 -9.04
CA ALA A 161 22.43 -8.07 -10.32
C ALA A 161 21.93 -7.13 -11.44
N GLU A 162 20.71 -6.63 -11.32
CA GLU A 162 20.05 -5.77 -12.31
C GLU A 162 20.18 -4.28 -11.96
N ARG A 163 20.94 -3.94 -10.92
CA ARG A 163 21.08 -2.58 -10.37
C ARG A 163 21.21 -1.48 -11.42
N HIS A 164 22.08 -1.70 -12.40
CA HIS A 164 22.42 -0.71 -13.45
C HIS A 164 21.67 -0.95 -14.77
N ARG A 165 20.79 -1.94 -14.81
CA ARG A 165 19.97 -2.25 -15.99
C ARG A 165 18.80 -1.29 -16.09
N PRO A 166 18.49 -0.78 -17.30
CA PRO A 166 17.25 -0.02 -17.53
C PRO A 166 16.01 -0.85 -17.14
N ALA A 167 15.11 -0.24 -16.37
CA ALA A 167 13.91 -0.94 -15.89
C ALA A 167 12.99 -1.42 -17.01
N GLY A 168 13.04 -0.77 -18.18
CA GLY A 168 12.31 -1.20 -19.37
C GLY A 168 12.69 -2.60 -19.85
N LEU A 169 13.93 -3.04 -19.61
CA LEU A 169 14.46 -4.34 -20.01
C LEU A 169 14.19 -5.47 -19.00
N LEU A 170 13.59 -5.17 -17.87
CA LEU A 170 13.19 -6.15 -16.87
C LEU A 170 12.00 -6.99 -17.36
N SER A 171 11.92 -8.23 -16.91
CA SER A 171 10.72 -9.04 -17.06
C SER A 171 9.54 -8.42 -16.32
N HIS A 172 8.31 -8.81 -16.68
CA HIS A 172 7.11 -8.31 -16.01
C HIS A 172 7.14 -8.55 -14.48
N GLY A 173 7.57 -9.74 -14.06
CA GLY A 173 7.71 -10.05 -12.63
C GLY A 173 8.76 -9.18 -11.93
N GLN A 174 9.92 -8.96 -12.56
CA GLN A 174 10.96 -8.07 -12.02
C GLN A 174 10.47 -6.61 -11.90
N LYS A 175 9.70 -6.13 -12.90
CA LYS A 175 9.07 -4.80 -12.81
C LYS A 175 8.10 -4.70 -11.64
N GLN A 176 7.33 -5.76 -11.35
CA GLN A 176 6.45 -5.78 -10.18
C GLN A 176 7.22 -5.77 -8.87
N PHE A 177 8.33 -6.51 -8.76
CA PHE A 177 9.19 -6.47 -7.58
C PHE A 177 9.83 -5.09 -7.40
N LEU A 178 10.30 -4.47 -8.50
CA LEU A 178 10.85 -3.11 -8.45
C LEU A 178 9.79 -2.10 -7.94
N GLU A 179 8.56 -2.18 -8.43
CA GLU A 179 7.45 -1.32 -7.96
C GLU A 179 7.16 -1.51 -6.47
N ILE A 180 7.18 -2.76 -5.98
CA ILE A 180 7.05 -3.03 -4.54
C ILE A 180 8.20 -2.38 -3.78
N GLY A 181 9.44 -2.50 -4.26
CA GLY A 181 10.58 -1.83 -3.67
C GLY A 181 10.46 -0.31 -3.64
N MET A 182 9.96 0.29 -4.72
CA MET A 182 9.68 1.73 -4.79
C MET A 182 8.65 2.18 -3.75
N LEU A 183 7.68 1.32 -3.40
CA LEU A 183 6.75 1.61 -2.31
C LEU A 183 7.42 1.44 -0.95
N LEU A 184 8.18 0.37 -0.74
CA LEU A 184 8.82 0.09 0.55
C LEU A 184 9.86 1.11 0.95
N VAL A 185 10.64 1.66 0.00
CA VAL A 185 11.62 2.74 0.30
C VAL A 185 10.96 4.06 0.69
N GLN A 186 9.64 4.21 0.49
CA GLN A 186 8.86 5.34 0.98
C GLN A 186 8.42 5.16 2.44
N GLU A 187 8.68 3.99 3.05
CA GLU A 187 8.28 3.66 4.42
C GLU A 187 6.78 3.95 4.66
N PRO A 188 5.85 3.31 3.91
CA PRO A 188 4.43 3.54 4.11
C PRO A 188 3.98 2.99 5.46
N HIS A 189 3.01 3.65 6.06
CA HIS A 189 2.37 3.20 7.31
C HIS A 189 1.11 2.37 7.02
N LEU A 190 0.51 2.55 5.82
CA LEU A 190 -0.66 1.84 5.31
C LEU A 190 -0.52 1.59 3.81
#